data_375e4f551ae5e5ffc6cdd8a3e53ff181
#
_entry.id   375e4f551ae5e5ffc6cdd8a3e53ff181
#
_cell.length_a   1.000
_cell.length_b   1.000
_cell.length_c   1.000
_cell.angle_alpha   90.00
_cell.angle_beta   90.00
_cell.angle_gamma   90.00
#
_symmetry.space_group_name_H-M   'P 1'
#
loop_
_entity.id
_entity.type
_entity.pdbx_description
1 polymer ?
#
loop_
_entity_poly.entity_id
_entity_poly.type
_entity_poly.pdbx_seq_one_letter_code
_entity_poly.pdbx_strand_id
1 'polypeptide(L)'
;MSKVAPHLLIVDDDKELCSLLSKFLSRHGYRVSVAHNGSEMASILEASRVNLVILDLMLPGEDGLVLCRRLRATSTLPIIMLTAISDETDRIIGLEMGAD
;
A
#
# COMPACT_ATOMS: atom_id res chain seq x y z
N MET A 1 20.37 20.12 8.81
CA MET A 1 18.96 20.14 8.50
C MET A 1 18.38 18.73 8.50
N SER A 2 17.32 18.55 9.22
CA SER A 2 16.73 17.23 9.28
C SER A 2 15.69 17.07 8.16
N LYS A 3 15.64 15.88 7.62
CA LYS A 3 14.63 15.53 6.65
C LYS A 3 13.61 14.65 7.30
N VAL A 4 12.36 14.91 7.01
CA VAL A 4 11.30 14.04 7.47
C VAL A 4 11.33 12.79 6.61
N ALA A 5 11.42 11.64 7.24
CA ALA A 5 11.42 10.37 6.51
C ALA A 5 10.09 10.19 5.77
N PRO A 6 10.11 9.72 4.54
CA PRO A 6 8.87 9.43 3.83
C PRO A 6 8.04 8.41 4.60
N HIS A 7 6.74 8.58 4.56
CA HIS A 7 5.81 7.72 5.27
C HIS A 7 5.11 6.81 4.28
N LEU A 8 5.32 5.52 4.42
CA LEU A 8 4.75 4.51 3.53
C LEU A 8 3.62 3.80 4.26
N LEU A 9 2.55 3.51 3.53
CA LEU A 9 1.42 2.75 4.08
C LEU A 9 1.32 1.44 3.32
N ILE A 10 1.41 0.33 4.04
CA ILE A 10 1.24 -1.00 3.48
C ILE A 10 -0.17 -1.46 3.77
N VAL A 11 -0.92 -1.84 2.74
CA VAL A 11 -2.29 -2.34 2.90
C VAL A 11 -2.32 -3.78 2.41
N ASP A 12 -2.34 -4.72 3.34
CA ASP A 12 -2.29 -6.15 3.05
C ASP A 12 -2.80 -6.91 4.25
N ASP A 13 -3.62 -7.94 4.03
CA ASP A 13 -4.18 -8.72 5.12
C ASP A 13 -3.20 -9.74 5.69
N ASP A 14 -2.10 -10.01 5.01
CA ASP A 14 -1.08 -10.95 5.47
C ASP A 14 -0.18 -10.26 6.50
N LYS A 15 -0.40 -10.57 7.76
CA LYS A 15 0.30 -9.90 8.86
C LYS A 15 1.79 -10.21 8.85
N GLU A 16 2.16 -11.41 8.45
CA GLU A 16 3.56 -11.80 8.41
C GLU A 16 4.30 -11.02 7.33
N LEU A 17 3.71 -10.92 6.16
CA LEU A 17 4.28 -10.15 5.06
C LEU A 17 4.41 -8.68 5.45
N CYS A 18 3.37 -8.12 6.05
CA CYS A 18 3.42 -6.73 6.51
C CYS A 18 4.56 -6.50 7.49
N SER A 19 4.75 -7.44 8.41
CA SER A 19 5.82 -7.34 9.39
C SER A 19 7.19 -7.36 8.71
N LEU A 20 7.38 -8.26 7.76
CA LEU A 20 8.65 -8.36 7.05
C LEU A 20 8.93 -7.11 6.22
N LEU A 21 7.95 -6.64 5.48
CA LEU A 21 8.10 -5.43 4.68
C LEU A 21 8.35 -4.21 5.55
N SER A 22 7.63 -4.12 6.66
CA SER A 22 7.79 -3.00 7.56
C SER A 22 9.20 -2.93 8.12
N LYS A 23 9.74 -4.06 8.54
CA LYS A 23 11.10 -4.11 9.04
C LYS A 23 12.11 -3.75 7.97
N PHE A 24 11.93 -4.29 6.79
CA PHE A 24 12.84 -4.03 5.68
C PHE A 24 12.86 -2.55 5.32
N LEU A 25 11.68 -1.96 5.16
CA LEU A 25 11.59 -0.56 4.75
C LEU A 25 12.05 0.38 5.86
N SER A 26 11.79 0.03 7.11
CA SER A 26 12.26 0.84 8.22
C SER A 26 13.78 0.90 8.27
N ARG A 27 14.43 -0.20 7.95
CA ARG A 27 15.89 -0.21 7.90
C ARG A 27 16.44 0.71 6.83
N HIS A 28 15.64 0.99 5.81
CA HIS A 28 16.04 1.87 4.72
C HIS A 28 15.61 3.32 4.94
N GLY A 29 15.21 3.65 6.15
CA GLY A 29 14.95 5.03 6.51
C GLY A 29 13.53 5.51 6.31
N TYR A 30 12.59 4.62 6.06
CA TYR A 30 11.19 5.00 5.87
C TYR A 30 10.39 4.82 7.15
N ARG A 31 9.40 5.68 7.34
CA ARG A 31 8.38 5.42 8.35
C ARG A 31 7.31 4.55 7.70
N VAL A 32 6.81 3.57 8.43
CA VAL A 32 5.89 2.60 7.87
C VAL A 32 4.67 2.45 8.76
N SER A 33 3.49 2.53 8.17
CA SER A 33 2.24 2.16 8.81
C SER A 33 1.65 1.00 8.05
N VAL A 34 0.83 0.21 8.73
CA VAL A 34 0.23 -0.98 8.16
C VAL A 34 -1.27 -0.94 8.37
N ALA A 35 -2.01 -1.26 7.32
CA ALA A 35 -3.46 -1.45 7.38
C ALA A 35 -3.76 -2.83 6.81
N HIS A 36 -4.72 -3.53 7.37
CA HIS A 36 -5.04 -4.88 6.95
C HIS A 36 -6.33 -4.93 6.12
N ASN A 37 -6.97 -3.79 5.92
CA ASN A 37 -8.18 -3.70 5.10
C ASN A 37 -8.40 -2.24 4.71
N GLY A 38 -9.42 -2.00 3.89
CA GLY A 38 -9.70 -0.66 3.40
C GLY A 38 -10.15 0.31 4.48
N SER A 39 -10.83 -0.16 5.50
CA SER A 39 -11.27 0.67 6.60
C SER A 39 -10.07 1.21 7.40
N GLU A 40 -9.13 0.34 7.71
CA GLU A 40 -7.90 0.75 8.39
C GLU A 40 -7.08 1.69 7.53
N MET A 41 -7.03 1.41 6.23
CA MET A 41 -6.34 2.29 5.29
C MET A 41 -6.92 3.70 5.35
N ALA A 42 -8.23 3.81 5.28
CA ALA A 42 -8.89 5.12 5.31
C ALA A 42 -8.61 5.86 6.60
N SER A 43 -8.62 5.15 7.72
CA SER A 43 -8.34 5.78 9.02
C SER A 43 -6.94 6.34 9.08
N ILE A 44 -5.96 5.60 8.56
CA ILE A 44 -4.57 6.06 8.57
C ILE A 44 -4.40 7.25 7.65
N LEU A 45 -5.02 7.22 6.49
CA LEU A 45 -4.91 8.32 5.53
C LEU A 45 -5.53 9.60 6.05
N GLU A 46 -6.57 9.49 6.88
CA GLU A 46 -7.16 10.67 7.53
C GLU A 46 -6.26 11.23 8.62
N ALA A 47 -5.60 10.37 9.35
CA ALA A 47 -4.87 10.76 10.54
C ALA A 47 -3.43 11.17 10.27
N SER A 48 -2.87 10.76 9.14
CA SER A 48 -1.45 10.93 8.87
C SER A 48 -1.21 11.32 7.42
N ARG A 49 -0.12 12.03 7.21
CA ARG A 49 0.32 12.31 5.84
C ARG A 49 1.13 11.13 5.35
N VAL A 50 0.64 10.48 4.31
CA VAL A 50 1.28 9.33 3.69
C VAL A 50 1.83 9.76 2.35
N ASN A 51 3.04 9.28 2.02
CA ASN A 51 3.71 9.65 0.78
C ASN A 51 3.57 8.60 -0.31
N LEU A 52 3.31 7.35 0.06
CA LEU A 52 3.16 6.26 -0.90
C LEU A 52 2.34 5.15 -0.26
N VAL A 53 1.48 4.53 -1.05
CA VAL A 53 0.67 3.38 -0.60
C VAL A 53 1.13 2.15 -1.36
N ILE A 54 1.36 1.06 -0.64
CA ILE A 54 1.61 -0.26 -1.21
C ILE A 54 0.36 -1.07 -0.95
N LEU A 55 -0.39 -1.37 -1.99
CA LEU A 55 -1.75 -1.92 -1.87
C LEU A 55 -1.84 -3.30 -2.47
N ASP A 56 -2.28 -4.25 -1.66
CA ASP A 56 -2.55 -5.61 -2.13
C ASP A 56 -3.89 -5.62 -2.87
N LEU A 57 -3.91 -6.21 -4.05
CA LEU A 57 -5.12 -6.31 -4.85
C LEU A 57 -6.07 -7.39 -4.37
N MET A 58 -5.58 -8.32 -3.58
CA MET A 58 -6.32 -9.52 -3.20
C MET A 58 -6.76 -9.49 -1.74
N LEU A 59 -7.32 -8.37 -1.30
CA LEU A 59 -7.82 -8.28 0.07
C LEU A 59 -9.12 -9.05 0.21
N PRO A 60 -9.27 -9.84 1.27
CA PRO A 60 -10.51 -10.57 1.50
C PRO A 60 -11.70 -9.61 1.66
N GLY A 61 -12.77 -9.88 0.96
CA GLY A 61 -13.98 -9.07 1.04
C GLY A 61 -13.88 -7.71 0.41
N GLU A 62 -12.75 -7.37 -0.20
CA GLU A 62 -12.58 -6.08 -0.83
C GLU A 62 -11.81 -6.24 -2.13
N ASP A 63 -12.13 -5.38 -3.09
CA ASP A 63 -11.44 -5.37 -4.36
C ASP A 63 -10.39 -4.27 -4.29
N GLY A 64 -9.12 -4.66 -4.36
CA GLY A 64 -8.02 -3.70 -4.32
C GLY A 64 -8.06 -2.69 -5.45
N LEU A 65 -8.59 -3.08 -6.61
CA LEU A 65 -8.74 -2.13 -7.72
C LEU A 65 -9.75 -1.06 -7.40
N VAL A 66 -10.81 -1.41 -6.71
CA VAL A 66 -11.82 -0.42 -6.28
C VAL A 66 -11.19 0.55 -5.29
N LEU A 67 -10.41 0.04 -4.34
CA LEU A 67 -9.73 0.89 -3.38
C LEU A 67 -8.77 1.83 -4.08
N CYS A 68 -8.04 1.32 -5.06
CA CYS A 68 -7.11 2.14 -5.82
C CYS A 68 -7.84 3.27 -6.55
N ARG A 69 -8.96 2.97 -7.17
CA ARG A 69 -9.75 3.98 -7.88
C ARG A 69 -10.26 5.07 -6.94
N ARG A 70 -10.67 4.67 -5.74
CA ARG A 70 -11.12 5.64 -4.75
C ARG A 70 -9.99 6.56 -4.34
N LEU A 71 -8.81 6.02 -4.13
CA LEU A 71 -7.66 6.85 -3.81
C LEU A 71 -7.33 7.81 -4.94
N ARG A 72 -7.39 7.33 -6.17
CA ARG A 72 -7.11 8.17 -7.34
C ARG A 72 -8.12 9.29 -7.49
N ALA A 73 -9.37 9.04 -7.12
CA ALA A 73 -10.42 10.04 -7.24
C ALA A 73 -10.24 11.20 -6.25
N THR A 74 -9.58 10.95 -5.12
CA THR A 74 -9.49 11.94 -4.05
C THR A 74 -8.06 12.38 -3.74
N SER A 75 -7.07 11.78 -4.40
CA SER A 75 -5.68 12.01 -4.03
C SER A 75 -4.76 11.74 -5.21
N THR A 76 -3.59 12.38 -5.19
CA THR A 76 -2.54 12.11 -6.18
C THR A 76 -1.44 11.23 -5.60
N LEU A 77 -1.70 10.56 -4.49
CA LEU A 77 -0.72 9.67 -3.87
C LEU A 77 -0.23 8.61 -4.85
N PRO A 78 1.06 8.38 -4.93
CA PRO A 78 1.58 7.24 -5.68
C PRO A 78 1.13 5.94 -5.03
N ILE A 79 0.76 4.97 -5.85
CA ILE A 79 0.29 3.68 -5.39
C ILE A 79 1.06 2.60 -6.12
N ILE A 80 1.68 1.69 -5.34
CA ILE A 80 2.28 0.49 -5.87
C ILE A 80 1.34 -0.65 -5.55
N MET A 81 0.94 -1.40 -6.56
CA MET A 81 -0.01 -2.48 -6.38
C MET A 81 0.70 -3.82 -6.37
N LEU A 82 0.34 -4.64 -5.42
CA LEU A 82 0.85 -5.99 -5.29
C LEU A 82 -0.25 -6.98 -5.61
N THR A 83 0.11 -8.12 -6.19
CA THR A 83 -0.85 -9.19 -6.41
C THR A 83 -0.38 -10.43 -5.69
N ALA A 84 -1.33 -11.25 -5.25
CA ALA A 84 -1.02 -12.57 -4.73
C ALA A 84 -0.74 -13.42 -5.95
N ILE A 85 0.51 -13.71 -6.16
CA ILE A 85 0.94 -14.25 -7.42
C ILE A 85 1.03 -15.74 -7.41
N SER A 86 0.16 -16.39 -8.14
CA SER A 86 0.37 -17.75 -8.49
C SER A 86 0.86 -17.85 -9.92
N ASP A 87 0.90 -16.72 -10.63
CA ASP A 87 1.24 -16.73 -12.01
C ASP A 87 1.86 -15.40 -12.40
N GLU A 88 2.84 -15.46 -13.24
CA GLU A 88 3.68 -14.33 -13.57
C GLU A 88 2.95 -13.25 -14.35
N THR A 89 1.98 -13.66 -15.14
CA THR A 89 1.20 -12.74 -15.94
C THR A 89 0.43 -11.78 -15.06
N ASP A 90 -0.16 -12.30 -14.00
CA ASP A 90 -0.93 -11.49 -13.08
C ASP A 90 -0.06 -10.45 -12.40
N ARG A 91 1.17 -10.80 -12.09
CA ARG A 91 2.10 -9.90 -11.46
C ARG A 91 2.36 -8.67 -12.32
N ILE A 92 2.58 -8.89 -13.60
CA ILE A 92 2.88 -7.80 -14.51
C ILE A 92 1.70 -6.86 -14.62
N ILE A 93 0.50 -7.40 -14.74
CA ILE A 93 -0.70 -6.59 -14.83
C ILE A 93 -0.87 -5.73 -13.58
N GLY A 94 -0.63 -6.32 -12.41
CA GLY A 94 -0.79 -5.61 -11.16
C GLY A 94 0.12 -4.40 -11.06
N LEU A 95 1.32 -4.47 -11.61
CA LEU A 95 2.26 -3.38 -11.51
C LEU A 95 1.88 -2.17 -12.35
N GLU A 96 1.04 -2.36 -13.35
CA GLU A 96 0.67 -1.27 -14.25
C GLU A 96 -0.57 -0.51 -13.80
N MET A 97 -1.38 -1.10 -12.96
CA MET A 97 -2.66 -0.52 -12.60
C MET A 97 -2.51 0.49 -11.48
N GLY A 98 -2.92 1.72 -11.74
CA GLY A 98 -2.97 2.73 -10.71
C GLY A 98 -1.63 3.26 -10.21
N ALA A 99 -0.54 2.76 -10.73
CA ALA A 99 0.77 3.27 -10.39
C ALA A 99 1.09 4.45 -11.30
N ASP A 100 1.83 5.35 -10.79
CA ASP A 100 2.25 6.50 -11.61
C ASP A 100 3.56 6.24 -12.30
#